data_f3765e7f09df06f6d279a7e744ffe632
#
_entry.id   f3765e7f09df06f6d279a7e744ffe632
#
_cell.length_a   1.000
_cell.length_b   1.000
_cell.length_c   1.000
_cell.angle_alpha   90.00
_cell.angle_beta   90.00
_cell.angle_gamma   90.00
#
_symmetry.space_group_name_H-M   'P 1'
#
loop_
_entity.id
_entity.type
_entity.pdbx_description
1 polymer ?
#
loop_
_entity_poly.entity_id
_entity_poly.type
_entity_poly.pdbx_seq_one_letter_code
_entity_poly.pdbx_strand_id
1 'polypeptide(L)'
;MKILIVDDEDIIREGIVKNILWKENGFDLATPCRNGEEAVQVIGSEYPDIILADINMPFMNGIELASWIQEHHPEIKVLFLTGYDDFQYARQAIELKAAGYVLKYEKHEVLLGELKRIGEEIKKERREKKLQEKGKSQLATQLMTDLIIGTAKINSRGDVLETLGFDQGDHTLMLALVSIILHTGLEYDQPNINGLHLFSYINVISEVCRPFADHVICNSYDNQVYVLFVRKGTESEKADEAVHRAMEESLEKLAQFLNVDGRVGISSVYHDIFKTDAAYNSTYKVLQSIFGTDCRRILHVRETESGLASNHAVIREVAQYIKDNYAVAGLSLNDLSEHIHLSPSHLCRIIKKYRNTNFMSWLTMVRIEKAEELMRTTDRKMYEICELVGYNNPQYFSVVFKKYTGLSPQEYKQKLE
;
A
#
# COMPACT_ATOMS: atom_id res chain seq x y z
N MET A 1 -14.74 -18.61 -19.69
CA MET A 1 -15.00 -19.46 -18.52
C MET A 1 -14.87 -20.90 -18.93
N LYS A 2 -14.25 -21.75 -18.10
CA LYS A 2 -13.98 -23.13 -18.46
C LYS A 2 -15.02 -24.05 -17.81
N ILE A 3 -15.60 -24.97 -18.61
CA ILE A 3 -16.62 -25.93 -18.17
C ILE A 3 -16.04 -27.33 -18.28
N LEU A 4 -16.23 -28.13 -17.24
CA LEU A 4 -15.96 -29.56 -17.24
C LEU A 4 -17.30 -30.33 -17.33
N ILE A 5 -17.39 -31.29 -18.26
CA ILE A 5 -18.56 -32.18 -18.41
C ILE A 5 -18.19 -33.54 -17.87
N VAL A 6 -19.02 -34.04 -16.94
CA VAL A 6 -18.83 -35.34 -16.29
C VAL A 6 -20.11 -36.17 -16.43
N ASP A 7 -20.10 -37.23 -17.22
CA ASP A 7 -21.24 -38.07 -17.46
C ASP A 7 -20.74 -39.46 -17.93
N ASP A 8 -21.22 -40.56 -17.38
CA ASP A 8 -20.77 -41.90 -17.74
C ASP A 8 -21.35 -42.38 -19.08
N GLU A 9 -22.46 -41.79 -19.52
CA GLU A 9 -23.09 -42.08 -20.80
C GLU A 9 -22.38 -41.39 -21.96
N ASP A 10 -21.58 -42.13 -22.75
CA ASP A 10 -20.82 -41.57 -23.89
C ASP A 10 -21.70 -40.79 -24.87
N ILE A 11 -22.94 -41.25 -25.13
CA ILE A 11 -23.87 -40.61 -26.08
C ILE A 11 -24.28 -39.20 -25.57
N ILE A 12 -24.57 -39.06 -24.28
CA ILE A 12 -25.00 -37.80 -23.68
C ILE A 12 -23.80 -36.88 -23.62
N ARG A 13 -22.68 -37.34 -23.06
CA ARG A 13 -21.44 -36.55 -22.90
C ARG A 13 -20.97 -36.02 -24.26
N GLU A 14 -20.84 -36.89 -25.29
CA GLU A 14 -20.44 -36.43 -26.61
C GLU A 14 -21.48 -35.53 -27.29
N GLY A 15 -22.78 -35.82 -27.06
CA GLY A 15 -23.87 -35.00 -27.57
C GLY A 15 -23.78 -33.55 -27.05
N ILE A 16 -23.58 -33.37 -25.75
CA ILE A 16 -23.41 -32.04 -25.12
C ILE A 16 -22.15 -31.38 -25.67
N VAL A 17 -21.03 -32.07 -25.76
CA VAL A 17 -19.76 -31.54 -26.26
C VAL A 17 -19.87 -31.06 -27.71
N LYS A 18 -20.53 -31.84 -28.59
CA LYS A 18 -20.54 -31.58 -30.03
C LYS A 18 -21.66 -30.65 -30.52
N ASN A 19 -22.82 -30.68 -29.86
CA ASN A 19 -24.00 -29.95 -30.32
C ASN A 19 -24.13 -28.53 -29.79
N ILE A 20 -23.28 -28.15 -28.84
CA ILE A 20 -23.27 -26.78 -28.28
C ILE A 20 -22.06 -26.03 -28.82
N LEU A 21 -22.29 -24.82 -29.35
CA LEU A 21 -21.24 -23.88 -29.81
C LEU A 21 -20.63 -23.15 -28.63
N TRP A 22 -19.80 -23.88 -27.84
CA TRP A 22 -19.27 -23.42 -26.56
C TRP A 22 -18.54 -22.07 -26.66
N LYS A 23 -17.61 -21.94 -27.60
CA LYS A 23 -16.81 -20.73 -27.78
C LYS A 23 -17.65 -19.50 -28.14
N GLU A 24 -18.66 -19.70 -29.00
CA GLU A 24 -19.58 -18.62 -29.39
C GLU A 24 -20.43 -18.14 -28.19
N ASN A 25 -20.69 -19.03 -27.23
CA ASN A 25 -21.41 -18.73 -26.02
C ASN A 25 -20.48 -18.24 -24.85
N GLY A 26 -19.19 -18.09 -25.10
CA GLY A 26 -18.23 -17.53 -24.12
C GLY A 26 -17.67 -18.57 -23.14
N PHE A 27 -17.72 -19.87 -23.50
CA PHE A 27 -17.21 -20.95 -22.69
C PHE A 27 -16.11 -21.73 -23.41
N ASP A 28 -15.14 -22.23 -22.65
CA ASP A 28 -14.14 -23.19 -23.08
C ASP A 28 -14.40 -24.51 -22.38
N LEU A 29 -14.15 -25.61 -23.07
CA LEU A 29 -14.30 -26.94 -22.46
C LEU A 29 -12.98 -27.43 -21.89
N ALA A 30 -13.05 -28.03 -20.69
CA ALA A 30 -12.04 -28.92 -20.16
C ALA A 30 -12.22 -30.34 -20.74
N THR A 31 -11.25 -31.22 -20.51
CA THR A 31 -11.31 -32.61 -20.93
C THR A 31 -12.51 -33.30 -20.29
N PRO A 32 -13.51 -33.79 -21.08
CA PRO A 32 -14.69 -34.44 -20.52
C PRO A 32 -14.34 -35.74 -19.80
N CYS A 33 -15.03 -36.04 -18.72
CA CYS A 33 -14.79 -37.18 -17.84
C CYS A 33 -15.99 -38.12 -17.79
N ARG A 34 -15.75 -39.40 -17.42
CA ARG A 34 -16.77 -40.42 -17.31
C ARG A 34 -17.30 -40.67 -15.90
N ASN A 35 -16.59 -40.17 -14.90
CA ASN A 35 -16.93 -40.32 -13.48
C ASN A 35 -16.23 -39.24 -12.64
N GLY A 36 -16.57 -39.20 -11.35
CA GLY A 36 -16.00 -38.20 -10.42
C GLY A 36 -14.51 -38.36 -10.17
N GLU A 37 -13.95 -39.60 -10.22
CA GLU A 37 -12.51 -39.80 -9.98
C GLU A 37 -11.66 -39.20 -11.11
N GLU A 38 -12.10 -39.40 -12.39
CA GLU A 38 -11.46 -38.73 -13.53
C GLU A 38 -11.60 -37.21 -13.42
N ALA A 39 -12.77 -36.71 -12.98
CA ALA A 39 -13.01 -35.29 -12.82
C ALA A 39 -12.06 -34.65 -11.80
N VAL A 40 -11.79 -35.30 -10.67
CA VAL A 40 -10.83 -34.84 -9.66
C VAL A 40 -9.44 -34.62 -10.26
N GLN A 41 -8.97 -35.51 -11.12
CA GLN A 41 -7.67 -35.37 -11.78
C GLN A 41 -7.65 -34.17 -12.75
N VAL A 42 -8.73 -33.99 -13.51
CA VAL A 42 -8.85 -32.86 -14.46
C VAL A 42 -8.98 -31.52 -13.74
N ILE A 43 -9.71 -31.47 -12.62
CA ILE A 43 -9.83 -30.26 -11.79
C ILE A 43 -8.45 -29.77 -11.39
N GLY A 44 -7.56 -30.64 -10.91
CA GLY A 44 -6.20 -30.29 -10.47
C GLY A 44 -5.28 -29.74 -11.58
N SER A 45 -5.55 -30.05 -12.83
CA SER A 45 -4.73 -29.65 -13.98
C SER A 45 -5.34 -28.53 -14.84
N GLU A 46 -6.65 -28.50 -14.97
CA GLU A 46 -7.34 -27.61 -15.91
C GLU A 46 -8.14 -26.48 -15.26
N TYR A 47 -8.40 -26.54 -13.93
CA TYR A 47 -9.07 -25.50 -13.13
C TYR A 47 -10.39 -25.00 -13.75
N PRO A 48 -11.44 -25.86 -13.91
CA PRO A 48 -12.72 -25.42 -14.45
C PRO A 48 -13.44 -24.43 -13.51
N ASP A 49 -14.23 -23.53 -14.10
CA ASP A 49 -15.08 -22.60 -13.35
C ASP A 49 -16.43 -23.24 -12.96
N ILE A 50 -16.95 -24.09 -13.87
CA ILE A 50 -18.25 -24.76 -13.72
C ILE A 50 -18.08 -26.25 -14.07
N ILE A 51 -18.69 -27.11 -13.27
CA ILE A 51 -18.77 -28.53 -13.55
C ILE A 51 -20.22 -28.88 -13.84
N LEU A 52 -20.46 -29.47 -15.01
CA LEU A 52 -21.72 -30.05 -15.39
C LEU A 52 -21.62 -31.55 -15.14
N ALA A 53 -22.23 -32.07 -14.08
CA ALA A 53 -22.07 -33.44 -13.63
C ALA A 53 -23.38 -34.21 -13.65
N ASP A 54 -23.36 -35.43 -14.19
CA ASP A 54 -24.40 -36.38 -13.91
C ASP A 54 -24.39 -36.80 -12.45
N ILE A 55 -25.56 -37.07 -11.89
CA ILE A 55 -25.70 -37.55 -10.51
C ILE A 55 -25.27 -38.99 -10.36
N ASN A 56 -25.74 -39.85 -11.27
CA ASN A 56 -25.58 -41.30 -11.18
C ASN A 56 -24.43 -41.80 -12.06
N MET A 57 -23.24 -41.83 -11.48
CA MET A 57 -22.05 -42.33 -12.17
C MET A 57 -21.36 -43.45 -11.37
N PRO A 58 -20.64 -44.36 -12.02
CA PRO A 58 -19.85 -45.41 -11.34
C PRO A 58 -18.63 -44.80 -10.63
N PHE A 59 -18.11 -45.50 -9.63
CA PHE A 59 -16.94 -45.17 -8.80
C PHE A 59 -17.19 -43.99 -7.87
N MET A 60 -17.19 -42.79 -8.36
CA MET A 60 -17.54 -41.57 -7.64
C MET A 60 -18.72 -40.90 -8.36
N ASN A 61 -19.86 -40.84 -7.69
CA ASN A 61 -21.08 -40.21 -8.22
C ASN A 61 -21.03 -38.68 -8.16
N GLY A 62 -22.00 -38.00 -8.80
CA GLY A 62 -22.01 -36.54 -8.86
C GLY A 62 -22.17 -35.86 -7.52
N ILE A 63 -22.88 -36.44 -6.56
CA ILE A 63 -23.05 -35.94 -5.20
C ILE A 63 -21.74 -36.01 -4.41
N GLU A 64 -21.04 -37.15 -4.50
CA GLU A 64 -19.72 -37.34 -3.89
C GLU A 64 -18.69 -36.38 -4.48
N LEU A 65 -18.71 -36.20 -5.81
CA LEU A 65 -17.87 -35.20 -6.50
C LEU A 65 -18.17 -33.79 -6.01
N ALA A 66 -19.44 -33.39 -5.90
CA ALA A 66 -19.82 -32.05 -5.41
C ALA A 66 -19.40 -31.83 -3.96
N SER A 67 -19.51 -32.86 -3.09
CA SER A 67 -19.04 -32.79 -1.70
C SER A 67 -17.52 -32.60 -1.66
N TRP A 68 -16.79 -33.34 -2.46
CA TRP A 68 -15.32 -33.16 -2.55
C TRP A 68 -14.93 -31.77 -3.06
N ILE A 69 -15.64 -31.26 -4.08
CA ILE A 69 -15.42 -29.89 -4.59
C ILE A 69 -15.69 -28.85 -3.51
N GLN A 70 -16.77 -28.99 -2.75
CA GLN A 70 -17.09 -28.04 -1.68
C GLN A 70 -15.99 -27.96 -0.61
N GLU A 71 -15.32 -29.08 -0.34
CA GLU A 71 -14.23 -29.15 0.64
C GLU A 71 -12.89 -28.61 0.11
N HIS A 72 -12.56 -28.90 -1.16
CA HIS A 72 -11.23 -28.62 -1.72
C HIS A 72 -11.20 -27.40 -2.67
N HIS A 73 -12.30 -27.13 -3.38
CA HIS A 73 -12.41 -26.08 -4.41
C HIS A 73 -13.75 -25.36 -4.37
N PRO A 74 -14.10 -24.71 -3.24
CA PRO A 74 -15.43 -24.09 -3.04
C PRO A 74 -15.78 -22.97 -4.04
N GLU A 75 -14.80 -22.50 -4.81
CA GLU A 75 -15.00 -21.52 -5.88
C GLU A 75 -15.59 -22.10 -7.15
N ILE A 76 -15.52 -23.43 -7.35
CA ILE A 76 -16.08 -24.14 -8.51
C ILE A 76 -17.56 -24.35 -8.30
N LYS A 77 -18.37 -23.96 -9.28
CA LYS A 77 -19.83 -24.16 -9.24
C LYS A 77 -20.21 -25.48 -9.89
N VAL A 78 -21.09 -26.25 -9.24
CA VAL A 78 -21.58 -27.54 -9.78
C VAL A 78 -23.01 -27.34 -10.24
N LEU A 79 -23.28 -27.73 -11.51
CA LEU A 79 -24.60 -27.83 -12.11
C LEU A 79 -24.88 -29.29 -12.40
N PHE A 80 -25.92 -29.85 -11.82
CA PHE A 80 -26.24 -31.24 -12.03
C PHE A 80 -27.05 -31.48 -13.30
N LEU A 81 -26.71 -32.58 -14.00
CA LEU A 81 -27.57 -33.23 -15.01
C LEU A 81 -28.38 -34.33 -14.34
N THR A 82 -29.69 -34.35 -14.51
CA THR A 82 -30.54 -35.33 -13.85
C THR A 82 -31.51 -35.97 -14.85
N GLY A 83 -31.83 -37.27 -14.64
CA GLY A 83 -32.96 -37.96 -15.33
C GLY A 83 -34.31 -37.64 -14.68
N TYR A 84 -35.40 -38.12 -15.28
CA TYR A 84 -36.78 -37.83 -14.81
C TYR A 84 -37.12 -38.37 -13.41
N ASP A 85 -36.39 -39.38 -12.92
CA ASP A 85 -36.75 -40.09 -11.67
C ASP A 85 -35.94 -39.66 -10.44
N ASP A 86 -35.07 -38.66 -10.56
CA ASP A 86 -34.07 -38.32 -9.55
C ASP A 86 -34.47 -37.21 -8.58
N PHE A 87 -35.76 -37.01 -8.32
CA PHE A 87 -36.28 -35.94 -7.42
C PHE A 87 -35.71 -36.01 -5.99
N GLN A 88 -35.28 -37.20 -5.53
CA GLN A 88 -34.65 -37.33 -4.21
C GLN A 88 -33.28 -36.67 -4.14
N TYR A 89 -32.53 -36.63 -5.25
CA TYR A 89 -31.21 -36.00 -5.31
C TYR A 89 -31.26 -34.49 -5.44
N ALA A 90 -32.37 -33.92 -5.92
CA ALA A 90 -32.56 -32.47 -5.93
C ALA A 90 -32.47 -31.88 -4.54
N ARG A 91 -32.92 -32.58 -3.49
CA ARG A 91 -32.79 -32.18 -2.10
C ARG A 91 -31.35 -32.17 -1.61
N GLN A 92 -30.57 -33.22 -1.95
CA GLN A 92 -29.16 -33.28 -1.58
C GLN A 92 -28.33 -32.25 -2.33
N ALA A 93 -28.66 -31.96 -3.59
CA ALA A 93 -28.04 -30.87 -4.36
C ALA A 93 -28.20 -29.50 -3.69
N ILE A 94 -29.36 -29.22 -3.08
CA ILE A 94 -29.61 -27.98 -2.33
C ILE A 94 -28.75 -27.95 -1.06
N GLU A 95 -28.64 -29.06 -0.33
CA GLU A 95 -27.81 -29.16 0.90
C GLU A 95 -26.32 -28.94 0.58
N LEU A 96 -25.86 -29.36 -0.59
CA LEU A 96 -24.48 -29.17 -1.09
C LEU A 96 -24.26 -27.80 -1.77
N LYS A 97 -25.25 -26.88 -1.74
CA LYS A 97 -25.18 -25.56 -2.39
C LYS A 97 -24.79 -25.65 -3.88
N ALA A 98 -25.27 -26.69 -4.59
CA ALA A 98 -25.12 -26.75 -6.03
C ALA A 98 -25.73 -25.51 -6.70
N ALA A 99 -25.12 -25.05 -7.78
CA ALA A 99 -25.57 -23.87 -8.51
C ALA A 99 -26.93 -24.06 -9.21
N GLY A 100 -27.35 -25.31 -9.39
CA GLY A 100 -28.62 -25.71 -10.00
C GLY A 100 -28.64 -27.14 -10.48
N TYR A 101 -29.70 -27.48 -11.19
CA TYR A 101 -29.85 -28.73 -11.91
C TYR A 101 -30.59 -28.53 -13.24
N VAL A 102 -30.34 -29.37 -14.23
CA VAL A 102 -30.96 -29.36 -15.54
C VAL A 102 -31.28 -30.81 -15.92
N LEU A 103 -32.43 -31.03 -16.57
CA LEU A 103 -32.79 -32.36 -17.03
C LEU A 103 -31.96 -32.77 -18.26
N LYS A 104 -31.46 -33.99 -18.31
CA LYS A 104 -30.61 -34.52 -19.41
C LYS A 104 -31.22 -34.36 -20.80
N TYR A 105 -32.54 -34.39 -20.89
CA TYR A 105 -33.29 -34.36 -22.16
C TYR A 105 -33.89 -33.00 -22.47
N GLU A 106 -33.55 -31.99 -21.72
CA GLU A 106 -34.00 -30.61 -22.03
C GLU A 106 -33.26 -30.06 -23.26
N LYS A 107 -33.86 -29.00 -23.83
CA LYS A 107 -33.24 -28.31 -24.95
C LYS A 107 -31.93 -27.67 -24.52
N HIS A 108 -30.95 -27.66 -25.38
CA HIS A 108 -29.64 -27.07 -25.14
C HIS A 108 -29.71 -25.59 -24.76
N GLU A 109 -30.76 -24.87 -25.20
CA GLU A 109 -30.98 -23.46 -24.82
C GLU A 109 -31.22 -23.27 -23.31
N VAL A 110 -31.90 -24.24 -22.66
CA VAL A 110 -32.16 -24.20 -21.19
C VAL A 110 -30.84 -24.42 -20.45
N LEU A 111 -30.06 -25.41 -20.84
CA LEU A 111 -28.73 -25.66 -20.27
C LEU A 111 -27.82 -24.44 -20.44
N LEU A 112 -27.76 -23.85 -21.63
CA LEU A 112 -26.99 -22.65 -21.88
C LEU A 112 -27.49 -21.44 -21.06
N GLY A 113 -28.81 -21.33 -20.85
CA GLY A 113 -29.40 -20.29 -19.99
C GLY A 113 -28.89 -20.40 -18.56
N GLU A 114 -28.92 -21.60 -17.98
CA GLU A 114 -28.42 -21.86 -16.62
C GLU A 114 -26.92 -21.65 -16.51
N LEU A 115 -26.13 -22.09 -17.45
CA LEU A 115 -24.67 -21.87 -17.48
C LEU A 115 -24.32 -20.38 -17.58
N LYS A 116 -25.05 -19.60 -18.38
CA LYS A 116 -24.87 -18.14 -18.44
C LYS A 116 -25.24 -17.45 -17.12
N ARG A 117 -26.35 -17.87 -16.48
CA ARG A 117 -26.74 -17.37 -15.15
C ARG A 117 -25.62 -17.60 -14.12
N ILE A 118 -25.14 -18.84 -14.02
CA ILE A 118 -24.05 -19.22 -13.12
C ILE A 118 -22.78 -18.42 -13.47
N GLY A 119 -22.51 -18.25 -14.76
CA GLY A 119 -21.38 -17.46 -15.23
C GLY A 119 -21.41 -16.00 -14.79
N GLU A 120 -22.58 -15.37 -14.81
CA GLU A 120 -22.72 -13.99 -14.30
C GLU A 120 -22.59 -13.91 -12.77
N GLU A 121 -23.09 -14.92 -12.04
CA GLU A 121 -22.89 -15.03 -10.59
C GLU A 121 -21.40 -15.11 -10.23
N ILE A 122 -20.63 -15.99 -10.89
CA ILE A 122 -19.18 -16.11 -10.68
C ILE A 122 -18.47 -14.77 -10.97
N LYS A 123 -18.82 -14.09 -12.07
CA LYS A 123 -18.25 -12.78 -12.41
C LYS A 123 -18.56 -11.74 -11.36
N LYS A 124 -19.78 -11.74 -10.82
CA LYS A 124 -20.21 -10.81 -9.77
C LYS A 124 -19.43 -11.08 -8.47
N GLU A 125 -19.37 -12.34 -8.01
CA GLU A 125 -18.61 -12.75 -6.83
C GLU A 125 -17.12 -12.37 -6.95
N ARG A 126 -16.50 -12.60 -8.10
CA ARG A 126 -15.10 -12.21 -8.38
C ARG A 126 -14.90 -10.70 -8.40
N ARG A 127 -15.87 -9.93 -8.90
CA ARG A 127 -15.84 -8.45 -8.87
C ARG A 127 -15.97 -7.92 -7.44
N GLU A 128 -16.89 -8.44 -6.67
CA GLU A 128 -17.10 -8.05 -5.26
C GLU A 128 -15.88 -8.36 -4.42
N LYS A 129 -15.29 -9.57 -4.58
CA LYS A 129 -14.04 -9.94 -3.91
C LYS A 129 -12.88 -9.02 -4.27
N LYS A 130 -12.71 -8.70 -5.57
CA LYS A 130 -11.70 -7.73 -6.02
C LYS A 130 -11.92 -6.33 -5.48
N LEU A 131 -13.16 -5.89 -5.37
CA LEU A 131 -13.51 -4.58 -4.77
C LEU A 131 -13.19 -4.54 -3.28
N GLN A 132 -13.51 -5.60 -2.55
CA GLN A 132 -13.18 -5.73 -1.12
C GLN A 132 -11.65 -5.76 -0.90
N GLU A 133 -10.91 -6.55 -1.71
CA GLU A 133 -9.44 -6.61 -1.65
C GLU A 133 -8.81 -5.24 -1.98
N LYS A 134 -9.32 -4.54 -3.00
CA LYS A 134 -8.90 -3.17 -3.32
C LYS A 134 -9.19 -2.19 -2.18
N GLY A 135 -10.37 -2.27 -1.58
CA GLY A 135 -10.75 -1.44 -0.44
C GLY A 135 -9.83 -1.67 0.76
N LYS A 136 -9.55 -2.94 1.10
CA LYS A 136 -8.60 -3.30 2.16
C LYS A 136 -7.19 -2.79 1.87
N SER A 137 -6.69 -2.95 0.64
CA SER A 137 -5.38 -2.47 0.23
C SER A 137 -5.27 -0.94 0.29
N GLN A 138 -6.31 -0.21 -0.10
CA GLN A 138 -6.35 1.26 0.01
C GLN A 138 -6.35 1.73 1.46
N LEU A 139 -7.13 1.08 2.33
CA LEU A 139 -7.16 1.37 3.76
C LEU A 139 -5.79 1.10 4.41
N ALA A 140 -5.15 -0.02 4.09
CA ALA A 140 -3.82 -0.33 4.59
C ALA A 140 -2.77 0.70 4.13
N THR A 141 -2.82 1.13 2.86
CA THR A 141 -1.92 2.18 2.33
C THR A 141 -2.16 3.51 3.02
N GLN A 142 -3.41 3.92 3.20
CA GLN A 142 -3.75 5.16 3.92
C GLN A 142 -3.27 5.08 5.37
N LEU A 143 -3.53 3.99 6.05
CA LEU A 143 -3.11 3.77 7.42
C LEU A 143 -1.59 3.82 7.59
N MET A 144 -0.82 3.20 6.68
CA MET A 144 0.64 3.29 6.68
C MET A 144 1.11 4.75 6.50
N THR A 145 0.49 5.49 5.59
CA THR A 145 0.78 6.92 5.43
C THR A 145 0.50 7.69 6.72
N ASP A 146 -0.62 7.41 7.38
CA ASP A 146 -1.00 8.03 8.63
C ASP A 146 -0.04 7.66 9.78
N LEU A 147 0.47 6.43 9.82
CA LEU A 147 1.50 5.99 10.76
C LEU A 147 2.83 6.71 10.52
N ILE A 148 3.28 6.82 9.26
CA ILE A 148 4.51 7.53 8.89
C ILE A 148 4.43 9.02 9.27
N ILE A 149 3.29 9.67 9.04
CA ILE A 149 3.06 11.08 9.41
C ILE A 149 2.77 11.22 10.90
N GLY A 150 2.43 10.11 11.61
CA GLY A 150 1.95 10.08 12.98
C GLY A 150 0.53 10.66 13.13
N THR A 151 -0.35 10.52 12.12
CA THR A 151 -1.75 10.97 12.11
C THR A 151 -2.75 9.88 12.41
N ALA A 152 -2.31 8.66 12.59
CA ALA A 152 -3.19 7.54 12.83
C ALA A 152 -4.13 7.82 14.01
N LYS A 153 -5.44 7.92 13.74
CA LYS A 153 -6.49 8.21 14.72
C LYS A 153 -7.15 6.94 15.29
N ILE A 154 -6.50 5.81 15.14
CA ILE A 154 -7.08 4.54 15.54
C ILE A 154 -6.91 4.35 17.05
N ASN A 155 -8.02 4.08 17.73
CA ASN A 155 -8.11 4.06 19.19
C ASN A 155 -7.47 2.81 19.82
N SER A 156 -7.13 1.77 19.02
CA SER A 156 -6.50 0.56 19.54
C SER A 156 -5.41 0.01 18.60
N ARG A 157 -4.36 -0.58 19.21
CA ARG A 157 -3.32 -1.33 18.48
C ARG A 157 -3.94 -2.47 17.66
N GLY A 158 -4.96 -3.12 18.20
CA GLY A 158 -5.65 -4.23 17.55
C GLY A 158 -6.24 -3.87 16.19
N ASP A 159 -6.95 -2.73 16.11
CA ASP A 159 -7.59 -2.28 14.86
C ASP A 159 -6.55 -1.95 13.78
N VAL A 160 -5.37 -1.42 14.19
CA VAL A 160 -4.25 -1.15 13.27
C VAL A 160 -3.71 -2.47 12.70
N LEU A 161 -3.44 -3.44 13.58
CA LEU A 161 -2.91 -4.74 13.17
C LEU A 161 -3.88 -5.49 12.26
N GLU A 162 -5.17 -5.51 12.59
CA GLU A 162 -6.21 -6.13 11.76
C GLU A 162 -6.33 -5.44 10.38
N THR A 163 -6.33 -4.10 10.33
CA THR A 163 -6.39 -3.35 9.07
C THR A 163 -5.18 -3.63 8.18
N LEU A 164 -3.99 -3.82 8.78
CA LEU A 164 -2.77 -4.17 8.07
C LEU A 164 -2.66 -5.67 7.78
N GLY A 165 -3.58 -6.49 8.28
CA GLY A 165 -3.62 -7.93 8.06
C GLY A 165 -2.68 -8.72 8.98
N PHE A 166 -2.35 -8.18 10.19
CA PHE A 166 -1.49 -8.85 11.15
C PHE A 166 -2.30 -9.49 12.27
N ASP A 167 -1.78 -10.57 12.83
CA ASP A 167 -2.36 -11.22 13.99
C ASP A 167 -2.25 -10.35 15.25
N GLN A 168 -3.10 -10.62 16.24
CA GLN A 168 -2.98 -10.03 17.57
C GLN A 168 -1.79 -10.69 18.30
N GLY A 169 -0.72 -9.94 18.56
CA GLY A 169 0.47 -10.46 19.23
C GLY A 169 1.63 -9.49 19.25
N ASP A 170 2.77 -9.96 19.76
CA ASP A 170 4.01 -9.20 19.71
C ASP A 170 4.70 -9.40 18.37
N HIS A 171 5.12 -8.28 17.80
CA HIS A 171 5.76 -8.24 16.50
C HIS A 171 7.12 -7.53 16.59
N THR A 172 8.05 -8.04 15.82
CA THR A 172 9.30 -7.36 15.48
C THR A 172 9.09 -6.66 14.15
N LEU A 173 9.31 -5.35 14.14
CA LEU A 173 9.08 -4.47 13.01
C LEU A 173 10.41 -3.86 12.54
N MET A 174 10.62 -3.81 11.23
CA MET A 174 11.72 -3.07 10.60
C MET A 174 11.21 -2.37 9.34
N LEU A 175 11.67 -1.15 9.14
CA LEU A 175 11.34 -0.34 7.96
C LEU A 175 12.57 -0.17 7.08
N ALA A 176 12.44 -0.52 5.80
CA ALA A 176 13.42 -0.16 4.78
C ALA A 176 12.85 0.93 3.86
N LEU A 177 13.68 1.90 3.50
CA LEU A 177 13.39 2.93 2.51
C LEU A 177 14.32 2.76 1.32
N VAL A 178 13.74 2.67 0.13
CA VAL A 178 14.47 2.48 -1.13
C VAL A 178 14.32 3.72 -2.00
N SER A 179 15.43 4.35 -2.33
CA SER A 179 15.51 5.42 -3.33
C SER A 179 16.01 4.81 -4.64
N ILE A 180 15.23 4.95 -5.70
CA ILE A 180 15.55 4.44 -7.02
C ILE A 180 16.36 5.47 -7.80
N ILE A 181 17.43 5.02 -8.46
CA ILE A 181 18.33 5.82 -9.28
C ILE A 181 18.20 5.36 -10.72
N LEU A 182 17.81 6.26 -11.61
CA LEU A 182 17.74 5.99 -13.05
C LEU A 182 19.11 6.23 -13.69
N HIS A 183 19.56 5.34 -14.57
CA HIS A 183 20.79 5.52 -15.36
C HIS A 183 20.56 6.49 -16.55
N THR A 184 20.10 7.71 -16.29
CA THR A 184 19.80 8.70 -17.35
C THR A 184 21.02 9.55 -17.75
N GLY A 185 22.21 9.32 -17.18
CA GLY A 185 23.43 10.06 -17.53
C GLY A 185 23.48 11.54 -17.14
N LEU A 186 22.42 12.05 -16.51
CA LEU A 186 22.34 13.40 -15.96
C LEU A 186 22.53 13.32 -14.45
N GLU A 187 23.51 14.05 -13.96
CA GLU A 187 23.81 14.12 -12.52
C GLU A 187 22.59 14.68 -11.74
N TYR A 188 22.15 13.95 -10.72
CA TYR A 188 21.42 14.40 -9.52
C TYR A 188 20.03 15.07 -9.69
N ASP A 189 19.29 14.87 -10.78
CA ASP A 189 17.86 15.16 -10.72
C ASP A 189 17.11 13.96 -10.14
N GLN A 190 16.41 14.16 -9.02
CA GLN A 190 15.45 13.17 -8.53
C GLN A 190 14.37 13.03 -9.61
N PRO A 191 14.33 11.93 -10.36
CA PRO A 191 13.37 11.83 -11.46
C PRO A 191 11.97 11.84 -10.88
N ASN A 192 11.11 12.62 -11.50
CA ASN A 192 9.68 12.51 -11.31
C ASN A 192 9.27 11.12 -11.82
N ILE A 193 9.37 10.11 -10.94
CA ILE A 193 9.12 8.70 -11.30
C ILE A 193 7.65 8.60 -11.65
N ASN A 194 7.34 8.40 -12.93
CA ASN A 194 5.96 8.20 -13.39
C ASN A 194 5.35 7.02 -12.62
N GLY A 195 4.11 7.16 -12.16
CA GLY A 195 3.44 6.18 -11.29
C GLY A 195 3.46 4.72 -11.82
N LEU A 196 3.58 4.53 -13.14
CA LEU A 196 3.70 3.20 -13.76
C LEU A 196 5.05 2.52 -13.45
N HIS A 197 6.15 3.26 -13.47
CA HIS A 197 7.47 2.74 -13.11
C HIS A 197 7.56 2.41 -11.63
N LEU A 198 7.01 3.27 -10.78
CA LEU A 198 6.97 3.07 -9.34
C LEU A 198 6.21 1.78 -8.96
N PHE A 199 5.10 1.51 -9.64
CA PHE A 199 4.34 0.27 -9.47
C PHE A 199 5.18 -0.99 -9.79
N SER A 200 5.99 -0.93 -10.87
CA SER A 200 6.87 -2.05 -11.24
C SER A 200 7.94 -2.30 -10.17
N TYR A 201 8.53 -1.24 -9.62
CA TYR A 201 9.52 -1.37 -8.54
C TYR A 201 8.93 -1.97 -7.27
N ILE A 202 7.74 -1.49 -6.86
CA ILE A 202 7.00 -2.01 -5.70
C ILE A 202 6.71 -3.50 -5.87
N ASN A 203 6.29 -3.95 -7.05
CA ASN A 203 5.99 -5.35 -7.29
C ASN A 203 7.23 -6.24 -7.18
N VAL A 204 8.35 -5.86 -7.83
CA VAL A 204 9.60 -6.62 -7.76
C VAL A 204 10.09 -6.71 -6.32
N ILE A 205 10.17 -5.59 -5.61
CA ILE A 205 10.62 -5.54 -4.22
C ILE A 205 9.69 -6.37 -3.32
N SER A 206 8.37 -6.22 -3.47
CA SER A 206 7.39 -6.96 -2.67
C SER A 206 7.51 -8.47 -2.85
N GLU A 207 7.70 -8.93 -4.08
CA GLU A 207 7.84 -10.36 -4.39
C GLU A 207 9.13 -10.94 -3.80
N VAL A 208 10.26 -10.23 -3.94
CA VAL A 208 11.54 -10.64 -3.37
C VAL A 208 11.51 -10.66 -1.84
N CYS A 209 10.84 -9.68 -1.20
CA CYS A 209 10.84 -9.56 0.25
C CYS A 209 9.92 -10.56 0.97
N ARG A 210 8.89 -11.09 0.32
CA ARG A 210 7.92 -12.02 0.94
C ARG A 210 8.52 -13.20 1.72
N PRO A 211 9.57 -13.90 1.24
CA PRO A 211 10.14 -15.05 1.96
C PRO A 211 10.91 -14.67 3.24
N PHE A 212 11.20 -13.39 3.45
CA PHE A 212 12.09 -12.93 4.53
C PHE A 212 11.34 -12.47 5.81
N ALA A 213 10.01 -12.40 5.78
CA ALA A 213 9.20 -12.02 6.95
C ALA A 213 7.82 -12.69 6.89
N ASP A 214 7.11 -12.73 8.03
CA ASP A 214 5.75 -13.29 8.09
C ASP A 214 4.76 -12.42 7.31
N HIS A 215 4.95 -11.09 7.37
CA HIS A 215 4.21 -10.14 6.55
C HIS A 215 5.14 -9.04 6.01
N VAL A 216 4.86 -8.61 4.78
CA VAL A 216 5.57 -7.52 4.11
C VAL A 216 4.55 -6.54 3.54
N ILE A 217 4.66 -5.27 3.94
CA ILE A 217 3.93 -4.17 3.32
C ILE A 217 4.92 -3.34 2.49
N CYS A 218 4.74 -3.32 1.19
CA CYS A 218 5.55 -2.56 0.25
C CYS A 218 4.68 -1.55 -0.49
N ASN A 219 5.01 -0.27 -0.41
CA ASN A 219 4.34 0.80 -1.14
C ASN A 219 5.27 2.01 -1.26
N SER A 220 4.76 3.14 -1.73
CA SER A 220 5.53 4.37 -1.85
C SER A 220 4.97 5.49 -0.99
N TYR A 221 5.87 6.33 -0.51
CA TYR A 221 5.58 7.55 0.17
C TYR A 221 6.69 8.55 -0.14
N ASP A 222 6.34 9.77 -0.54
CA ASP A 222 7.26 10.87 -0.81
C ASP A 222 8.39 10.52 -1.80
N ASN A 223 8.04 9.91 -2.94
CA ASN A 223 8.92 9.41 -4.00
C ASN A 223 9.92 8.30 -3.59
N GLN A 224 9.74 7.73 -2.39
CA GLN A 224 10.53 6.61 -1.90
C GLN A 224 9.66 5.36 -1.84
N VAL A 225 10.24 4.20 -2.13
CA VAL A 225 9.57 2.93 -1.82
C VAL A 225 9.87 2.59 -0.37
N TYR A 226 8.85 2.35 0.43
CA TYR A 226 9.01 1.82 1.77
C TYR A 226 8.61 0.34 1.81
N VAL A 227 9.31 -0.41 2.64
CA VAL A 227 9.04 -1.82 2.93
C VAL A 227 8.99 -2.01 4.43
N LEU A 228 7.82 -2.32 4.95
CA LEU A 228 7.66 -2.71 6.34
C LEU A 228 7.72 -4.23 6.44
N PHE A 229 8.72 -4.73 7.14
CA PHE A 229 8.88 -6.13 7.50
C PHE A 229 8.29 -6.38 8.88
N VAL A 230 7.46 -7.40 8.98
CA VAL A 230 6.80 -7.79 10.23
C VAL A 230 7.07 -9.25 10.49
N ARG A 231 7.64 -9.57 11.65
CA ARG A 231 7.89 -10.93 12.13
C ARG A 231 7.19 -11.16 13.45
N LYS A 232 6.68 -12.36 13.64
CA LYS A 232 6.09 -12.79 14.92
C LYS A 232 7.17 -12.98 15.96
N GLY A 233 6.91 -12.53 17.20
CA GLY A 233 7.85 -12.62 18.32
C GLY A 233 8.84 -11.45 18.39
N THR A 234 9.79 -11.58 19.32
CA THR A 234 10.73 -10.49 19.72
C THR A 234 12.19 -10.75 19.34
N GLU A 235 12.50 -11.80 18.56
CA GLU A 235 13.87 -12.12 18.16
C GLU A 235 14.41 -11.08 17.15
N SER A 236 15.29 -10.18 17.60
CA SER A 236 15.80 -9.06 16.80
C SER A 236 17.03 -9.38 15.94
N GLU A 237 17.96 -10.21 16.43
CA GLU A 237 19.26 -10.42 15.74
C GLU A 237 19.12 -11.07 14.36
N LYS A 238 18.22 -12.05 14.21
CA LYS A 238 17.96 -12.70 12.91
C LYS A 238 17.12 -11.84 11.95
N ALA A 239 16.43 -10.82 12.45
CA ALA A 239 15.61 -9.94 11.63
C ALA A 239 16.47 -9.00 10.78
N ASP A 240 17.53 -8.44 11.36
CA ASP A 240 18.40 -7.48 10.70
C ASP A 240 19.14 -8.09 9.47
N GLU A 241 19.72 -9.28 9.65
CA GLU A 241 20.35 -10.01 8.54
C GLU A 241 19.37 -10.42 7.44
N ALA A 242 18.15 -10.81 7.82
CA ALA A 242 17.13 -11.21 6.86
C ALA A 242 16.68 -10.02 6.02
N VAL A 243 16.42 -8.87 6.65
CA VAL A 243 16.03 -7.64 5.97
C VAL A 243 17.15 -7.12 5.09
N HIS A 244 18.42 -7.19 5.55
CA HIS A 244 19.58 -6.80 4.74
C HIS A 244 19.64 -7.62 3.44
N ARG A 245 19.58 -8.96 3.55
CA ARG A 245 19.59 -9.86 2.36
C ARG A 245 18.39 -9.61 1.44
N ALA A 246 17.21 -9.42 1.99
CA ALA A 246 16.02 -9.10 1.17
C ALA A 246 16.22 -7.83 0.35
N MET A 247 16.83 -6.80 0.95
CA MET A 247 17.11 -5.55 0.24
C MET A 247 18.23 -5.70 -0.79
N GLU A 248 19.27 -6.46 -0.50
CA GLU A 248 20.35 -6.76 -1.44
C GLU A 248 19.82 -7.48 -2.67
N GLU A 249 19.08 -8.58 -2.49
CA GLU A 249 18.42 -9.30 -3.58
C GLU A 249 17.44 -8.42 -4.37
N SER A 250 16.71 -7.52 -3.68
CA SER A 250 15.81 -6.58 -4.34
C SER A 250 16.55 -5.62 -5.27
N LEU A 251 17.68 -5.07 -4.84
CA LEU A 251 18.53 -4.20 -5.68
C LEU A 251 19.11 -4.93 -6.88
N GLU A 252 19.55 -6.18 -6.70
CA GLU A 252 20.03 -7.03 -7.80
C GLU A 252 18.92 -7.29 -8.84
N LYS A 253 17.72 -7.62 -8.40
CA LYS A 253 16.58 -7.86 -9.30
C LYS A 253 16.11 -6.59 -10.00
N LEU A 254 16.10 -5.44 -9.32
CA LEU A 254 15.81 -4.15 -9.92
C LEU A 254 16.82 -3.81 -11.03
N ALA A 255 18.11 -4.02 -10.79
CA ALA A 255 19.16 -3.83 -11.79
C ALA A 255 18.99 -4.81 -12.97
N GLN A 256 18.73 -6.08 -12.68
CA GLN A 256 18.61 -7.15 -13.69
C GLN A 256 17.41 -6.96 -14.62
N PHE A 257 16.23 -6.67 -14.05
CA PHE A 257 14.96 -6.68 -14.82
C PHE A 257 14.51 -5.29 -15.29
N LEU A 258 14.87 -4.25 -14.56
CA LEU A 258 14.38 -2.89 -14.81
C LEU A 258 15.50 -1.89 -15.16
N ASN A 259 16.76 -2.35 -15.16
CA ASN A 259 17.94 -1.55 -15.45
C ASN A 259 18.02 -0.26 -14.62
N VAL A 260 17.73 -0.37 -13.34
CA VAL A 260 17.79 0.73 -12.37
C VAL A 260 18.67 0.34 -11.20
N ASP A 261 19.33 1.32 -10.58
CA ASP A 261 20.05 1.16 -9.31
C ASP A 261 19.20 1.70 -8.15
N GLY A 262 19.66 1.48 -6.91
CA GLY A 262 18.97 1.97 -5.73
C GLY A 262 19.90 2.14 -4.54
N ARG A 263 19.43 2.93 -3.59
CA ARG A 263 20.03 3.09 -2.27
C ARG A 263 18.97 2.73 -1.23
N VAL A 264 19.39 2.08 -0.15
CA VAL A 264 18.50 1.59 0.89
C VAL A 264 18.97 2.05 2.26
N GLY A 265 18.06 2.68 3.00
CA GLY A 265 18.18 2.86 4.44
C GLY A 265 17.34 1.79 5.15
N ILE A 266 17.86 1.22 6.23
CA ILE A 266 17.14 0.23 7.06
C ILE A 266 17.06 0.77 8.49
N SER A 267 15.87 0.76 9.09
CA SER A 267 15.64 1.17 10.48
C SER A 267 16.28 0.23 11.49
N SER A 268 16.49 0.68 12.70
CA SER A 268 16.60 -0.23 13.85
C SER A 268 15.32 -1.03 14.03
N VAL A 269 15.41 -2.15 14.74
CA VAL A 269 14.24 -2.94 15.16
C VAL A 269 13.36 -2.12 16.11
N TYR A 270 12.05 -2.22 15.95
CA TYR A 270 11.05 -1.66 16.88
C TYR A 270 9.86 -2.62 17.05
N HIS A 271 9.09 -2.45 18.13
CA HIS A 271 7.99 -3.36 18.50
C HIS A 271 6.63 -2.67 18.58
N ASP A 272 6.61 -1.37 18.50
CA ASP A 272 5.38 -0.57 18.56
C ASP A 272 5.12 0.06 17.20
N ILE A 273 4.03 -0.38 16.54
CA ILE A 273 3.65 0.12 15.21
C ILE A 273 3.44 1.65 15.19
N PHE A 274 3.06 2.25 16.31
CA PHE A 274 2.91 3.70 16.42
C PHE A 274 4.23 4.48 16.44
N LYS A 275 5.38 3.79 16.52
CA LYS A 275 6.72 4.38 16.36
C LYS A 275 7.21 4.36 14.90
N THR A 276 6.35 4.02 13.95
CA THR A 276 6.70 3.99 12.52
C THR A 276 7.13 5.37 12.00
N ASP A 277 6.57 6.47 12.54
CA ASP A 277 7.03 7.84 12.23
C ASP A 277 8.50 8.06 12.61
N ALA A 278 8.89 7.58 13.78
CA ALA A 278 10.26 7.71 14.26
C ALA A 278 11.23 6.81 13.47
N ALA A 279 10.81 5.57 13.16
CA ALA A 279 11.55 4.66 12.29
C ALA A 279 11.74 5.27 10.89
N TYR A 280 10.68 5.85 10.30
CA TYR A 280 10.76 6.52 9.00
C TYR A 280 11.77 7.68 9.00
N ASN A 281 11.66 8.60 9.97
CA ASN A 281 12.51 9.78 10.02
C ASN A 281 14.00 9.43 10.19
N SER A 282 14.33 8.47 11.06
CA SER A 282 15.71 8.02 11.26
C SER A 282 16.26 7.30 10.02
N THR A 283 15.45 6.44 9.41
CA THR A 283 15.83 5.72 8.18
C THR A 283 16.02 6.68 7.01
N TYR A 284 15.18 7.70 6.88
CA TYR A 284 15.30 8.71 5.84
C TYR A 284 16.61 9.52 5.98
N LYS A 285 16.98 9.94 7.20
CA LYS A 285 18.26 10.64 7.46
C LYS A 285 19.46 9.78 7.04
N VAL A 286 19.44 8.48 7.37
CA VAL A 286 20.50 7.54 6.95
C VAL A 286 20.51 7.39 5.43
N LEU A 287 19.36 7.25 4.80
CA LEU A 287 19.26 7.17 3.35
C LEU A 287 19.86 8.40 2.65
N GLN A 288 19.59 9.61 3.16
CA GLN A 288 20.15 10.85 2.61
C GLN A 288 21.68 10.91 2.78
N SER A 289 22.25 10.38 3.87
CA SER A 289 23.70 10.36 4.07
C SER A 289 24.46 9.54 3.02
N ILE A 290 23.81 8.53 2.42
CA ILE A 290 24.42 7.69 1.36
C ILE A 290 24.72 8.52 0.09
N PHE A 291 23.90 9.53 -0.19
CA PHE A 291 24.08 10.33 -1.42
C PHE A 291 25.28 11.28 -1.36
N GLY A 292 25.78 11.58 -0.16
CA GLY A 292 26.85 12.59 0.02
C GLY A 292 28.28 12.05 -0.01
N THR A 293 28.56 10.86 0.54
CA THR A 293 29.94 10.42 0.82
C THR A 293 30.18 8.91 0.79
N ASP A 294 29.15 8.08 0.73
CA ASP A 294 29.30 6.62 0.93
C ASP A 294 29.03 5.83 -0.35
N CYS A 295 29.95 4.93 -0.71
CA CYS A 295 29.80 4.01 -1.84
C CYS A 295 28.89 2.81 -1.54
N ARG A 296 28.45 2.64 -0.30
CA ARG A 296 27.58 1.53 0.10
C ARG A 296 26.19 1.75 -0.43
N ARG A 297 25.56 0.65 -0.89
CA ARG A 297 24.16 0.69 -1.38
C ARG A 297 23.14 0.60 -0.25
N ILE A 298 23.49 0.00 0.88
CA ILE A 298 22.62 -0.27 2.02
C ILE A 298 23.27 0.22 3.31
N LEU A 299 22.54 1.00 4.08
CA LEU A 299 22.95 1.46 5.41
C LEU A 299 21.86 1.20 6.44
N HIS A 300 22.31 0.83 7.65
CA HIS A 300 21.43 0.64 8.81
C HIS A 300 21.51 1.83 9.76
N VAL A 301 20.37 2.18 10.37
CA VAL A 301 20.33 3.10 11.50
C VAL A 301 21.04 2.43 12.67
N ARG A 302 22.15 3.01 13.15
CA ARG A 302 22.89 2.49 14.29
C ARG A 302 22.15 2.79 15.59
N GLU A 303 22.18 1.85 16.54
CA GLU A 303 21.57 2.01 17.87
C GLU A 303 22.10 3.24 18.62
N THR A 304 23.36 3.65 18.40
CA THR A 304 23.98 4.82 19.01
C THR A 304 23.47 6.17 18.46
N GLU A 305 22.81 6.18 17.29
CA GLU A 305 22.11 7.32 16.71
C GLU A 305 20.61 7.32 17.06
N SER A 306 20.19 6.40 17.90
CA SER A 306 18.82 6.10 18.28
C SER A 306 18.12 7.10 19.20
N GLY A 307 18.37 8.38 19.03
CA GLY A 307 17.35 9.37 19.28
C GLY A 307 16.31 9.27 18.16
N LEU A 308 15.45 8.22 18.19
CA LEU A 308 14.31 8.11 17.28
C LEU A 308 13.60 9.46 17.22
N ALA A 309 13.86 10.23 16.17
CA ALA A 309 13.35 11.59 16.02
C ALA A 309 11.85 11.51 15.69
N SER A 310 11.03 11.37 16.72
CA SER A 310 9.57 11.45 16.58
C SER A 310 9.18 12.75 15.88
N ASN A 311 8.05 12.80 15.23
CA ASN A 311 7.58 14.04 14.60
C ASN A 311 7.45 15.21 15.58
N HIS A 312 7.27 14.94 16.87
CA HIS A 312 7.36 15.95 17.92
C HIS A 312 8.77 16.54 18.07
N ALA A 313 9.82 15.72 17.93
CA ALA A 313 11.21 16.19 17.93
C ALA A 313 11.50 17.02 16.67
N VAL A 314 11.04 16.57 15.50
CA VAL A 314 11.15 17.32 14.24
C VAL A 314 10.49 18.69 14.36
N ILE A 315 9.28 18.80 14.91
CA ILE A 315 8.61 20.10 15.11
C ILE A 315 9.38 21.02 16.06
N ARG A 316 10.02 20.49 17.10
CA ARG A 316 10.88 21.30 17.98
C ARG A 316 12.11 21.81 17.24
N GLU A 317 12.73 20.98 16.42
CA GLU A 317 13.87 21.34 15.58
C GLU A 317 13.50 22.42 14.55
N VAL A 318 12.34 22.29 13.89
CA VAL A 318 11.77 23.33 12.99
C VAL A 318 11.57 24.64 13.74
N ALA A 319 10.97 24.59 14.93
CA ALA A 319 10.75 25.80 15.73
C ALA A 319 12.06 26.49 16.11
N GLN A 320 13.07 25.71 16.49
CA GLN A 320 14.40 26.25 16.84
C GLN A 320 15.07 26.81 15.59
N TYR A 321 15.04 26.11 14.46
CA TYR A 321 15.61 26.60 13.20
C TYR A 321 15.02 27.93 12.75
N ILE A 322 13.69 28.07 12.80
CA ILE A 322 13.01 29.33 12.49
C ILE A 322 13.46 30.43 13.44
N LYS A 323 13.54 30.13 14.75
CA LYS A 323 13.97 31.13 15.80
C LYS A 323 15.40 31.61 15.59
N ASP A 324 16.29 30.74 15.13
CA ASP A 324 17.70 31.08 14.94
C ASP A 324 17.96 31.76 13.59
N ASN A 325 17.11 31.52 12.58
CA ASN A 325 17.33 31.95 11.19
C ASN A 325 16.24 32.91 10.64
N TYR A 326 15.27 33.37 11.44
CA TYR A 326 14.17 34.19 10.92
C TYR A 326 14.67 35.50 10.23
N ALA A 327 15.81 36.03 10.63
CA ALA A 327 16.42 37.24 10.08
C ALA A 327 17.04 37.02 8.68
N VAL A 328 17.24 35.78 8.24
CA VAL A 328 17.82 35.48 6.92
C VAL A 328 16.78 35.81 5.85
N ALA A 329 17.11 36.80 5.01
CA ALA A 329 16.27 37.18 3.90
C ALA A 329 16.21 36.04 2.87
N GLY A 330 14.99 35.67 2.42
CA GLY A 330 14.81 34.58 1.43
C GLY A 330 14.81 33.16 2.01
N LEU A 331 14.84 33.04 3.36
CA LEU A 331 14.76 31.72 4.01
C LEU A 331 13.57 30.91 3.48
N SER A 332 13.85 29.71 3.02
CA SER A 332 12.91 28.84 2.33
C SER A 332 12.69 27.51 3.06
N LEU A 333 11.65 26.76 2.63
CA LEU A 333 11.43 25.40 3.09
C LEU A 333 12.55 24.45 2.64
N ASN A 334 13.22 24.73 1.51
CA ASN A 334 14.33 23.93 1.04
C ASN A 334 15.55 24.03 1.98
N ASP A 335 15.87 25.22 2.45
CA ASP A 335 16.94 25.42 3.44
C ASP A 335 16.68 24.66 4.73
N LEU A 336 15.42 24.66 5.19
CA LEU A 336 14.98 23.87 6.34
C LEU A 336 15.09 22.36 6.05
N SER A 337 14.70 21.93 4.85
CA SER A 337 14.77 20.54 4.40
C SER A 337 16.20 20.01 4.43
N GLU A 338 17.15 20.78 3.92
CA GLU A 338 18.57 20.44 3.95
C GLU A 338 19.11 20.36 5.38
N HIS A 339 18.70 21.28 6.25
CA HIS A 339 19.14 21.31 7.65
C HIS A 339 18.62 20.10 8.46
N ILE A 340 17.33 19.76 8.31
CA ILE A 340 16.69 18.68 9.07
C ILE A 340 16.88 17.31 8.41
N HIS A 341 17.33 17.27 7.16
CA HIS A 341 17.45 16.05 6.35
C HIS A 341 16.13 15.28 6.19
N LEU A 342 15.04 16.01 5.96
CA LEU A 342 13.73 15.48 5.59
C LEU A 342 13.20 16.20 4.35
N SER A 343 12.44 15.50 3.50
CA SER A 343 11.93 16.14 2.29
C SER A 343 11.00 17.31 2.57
N PRO A 344 10.95 18.33 1.68
CA PRO A 344 10.02 19.45 1.80
C PRO A 344 8.56 19.01 1.92
N SER A 345 8.16 17.98 1.17
CA SER A 345 6.80 17.43 1.19
C SER A 345 6.43 16.83 2.55
N HIS A 346 7.36 16.08 3.14
CA HIS A 346 7.17 15.47 4.46
C HIS A 346 7.12 16.55 5.55
N LEU A 347 8.06 17.51 5.52
CA LEU A 347 8.05 18.65 6.44
C LEU A 347 6.75 19.46 6.36
N CYS A 348 6.24 19.76 5.16
CA CYS A 348 4.95 20.42 5.00
C CYS A 348 3.81 19.67 5.70
N ARG A 349 3.76 18.34 5.58
CA ARG A 349 2.71 17.53 6.22
C ARG A 349 2.84 17.53 7.74
N ILE A 350 4.06 17.40 8.27
CA ILE A 350 4.33 17.46 9.72
C ILE A 350 3.96 18.85 10.27
N ILE A 351 4.43 19.94 9.64
CA ILE A 351 4.15 21.31 10.09
C ILE A 351 2.63 21.57 10.08
N LYS A 352 1.95 21.22 8.99
CA LYS A 352 0.49 21.39 8.89
C LYS A 352 -0.25 20.60 9.97
N LYS A 353 0.18 19.37 10.25
CA LYS A 353 -0.42 18.53 11.29
C LYS A 353 -0.29 19.13 12.68
N TYR A 354 0.93 19.49 13.08
CA TYR A 354 1.24 19.84 14.47
C TYR A 354 1.03 21.30 14.79
N ARG A 355 1.02 22.20 13.79
CA ARG A 355 0.88 23.65 13.95
C ARG A 355 -0.32 24.24 13.22
N ASN A 356 -1.06 23.44 12.45
CA ASN A 356 -2.20 23.87 11.61
C ASN A 356 -1.87 25.06 10.69
N THR A 357 -0.62 25.17 10.26
CA THR A 357 -0.09 26.24 9.41
C THR A 357 0.93 25.69 8.41
N ASN A 358 1.44 26.53 7.50
CA ASN A 358 2.58 26.19 6.65
C ASN A 358 3.86 26.89 7.13
N PHE A 359 5.02 26.44 6.62
CA PHE A 359 6.32 26.98 6.99
C PHE A 359 6.40 28.51 6.82
N MET A 360 6.00 29.03 5.66
CA MET A 360 6.09 30.47 5.36
C MET A 360 5.18 31.31 6.27
N SER A 361 4.00 30.83 6.59
CA SER A 361 3.10 31.50 7.53
C SER A 361 3.66 31.48 8.94
N TRP A 362 4.29 30.38 9.36
CA TRP A 362 4.95 30.29 10.68
C TRP A 362 6.16 31.23 10.77
N LEU A 363 7.05 31.21 9.77
CA LEU A 363 8.17 32.13 9.66
C LEU A 363 7.71 33.60 9.70
N THR A 364 6.65 33.93 8.95
CA THR A 364 6.07 35.28 8.93
C THR A 364 5.61 35.69 10.33
N MET A 365 4.90 34.81 11.04
CA MET A 365 4.43 35.10 12.40
C MET A 365 5.58 35.40 13.34
N VAL A 366 6.65 34.59 13.32
CA VAL A 366 7.84 34.82 14.15
C VAL A 366 8.52 36.16 13.79
N ARG A 367 8.62 36.50 12.50
CA ARG A 367 9.18 37.78 12.04
C ARG A 367 8.36 38.98 12.54
N ILE A 368 7.04 38.88 12.50
CA ILE A 368 6.14 39.94 13.00
C ILE A 368 6.25 40.08 14.52
N GLU A 369 6.25 39.00 15.28
CA GLU A 369 6.46 39.00 16.73
C GLU A 369 7.79 39.66 17.10
N LYS A 370 8.86 39.37 16.36
CA LYS A 370 10.16 39.98 16.56
C LYS A 370 10.19 41.46 16.15
N ALA A 371 9.47 41.87 15.13
CA ALA A 371 9.32 43.26 14.76
C ALA A 371 8.59 44.04 15.86
N GLU A 372 7.51 43.53 16.43
CA GLU A 372 6.80 44.11 17.55
C GLU A 372 7.70 44.27 18.79
N GLU A 373 8.51 43.23 19.07
CA GLU A 373 9.48 43.29 20.18
C GLU A 373 10.51 44.40 19.97
N LEU A 374 11.10 44.49 18.76
CA LEU A 374 12.07 45.53 18.43
C LEU A 374 11.46 46.96 18.48
N MET A 375 10.20 47.12 18.06
CA MET A 375 9.49 48.41 18.16
C MET A 375 9.26 48.84 19.62
N ARG A 376 9.05 47.89 20.53
CA ARG A 376 8.86 48.18 21.97
C ARG A 376 10.16 48.42 22.71
N THR A 377 11.25 47.79 22.29
CA THR A 377 12.51 47.76 23.06
C THR A 377 13.60 48.66 22.49
N THR A 378 13.39 49.25 21.30
CA THR A 378 14.42 50.04 20.61
C THR A 378 13.83 51.25 19.88
N ASP A 379 14.64 52.33 19.75
CA ASP A 379 14.30 53.52 18.97
C ASP A 379 14.68 53.41 17.48
N ARG A 380 14.86 52.18 16.98
CA ARG A 380 15.28 51.95 15.58
C ARG A 380 14.25 52.46 14.59
N LYS A 381 14.76 52.88 13.42
CA LYS A 381 13.93 53.32 12.32
C LYS A 381 13.24 52.11 11.67
N MET A 382 12.08 52.31 11.09
CA MET A 382 11.25 51.23 10.55
C MET A 382 11.95 50.42 9.46
N TYR A 383 12.77 51.02 8.63
CA TYR A 383 13.51 50.27 7.59
C TYR A 383 14.59 49.35 8.21
N GLU A 384 15.23 49.78 9.33
CA GLU A 384 16.21 48.96 10.05
C GLU A 384 15.53 47.73 10.68
N ILE A 385 14.35 47.94 11.29
CA ILE A 385 13.56 46.82 11.85
C ILE A 385 13.15 45.85 10.75
N CYS A 386 12.72 46.39 9.60
CA CYS A 386 12.37 45.57 8.43
C CYS A 386 13.54 44.64 8.01
N GLU A 387 14.75 45.18 7.89
CA GLU A 387 15.94 44.39 7.52
C GLU A 387 16.31 43.37 8.62
N LEU A 388 16.28 43.76 9.88
CA LEU A 388 16.62 42.91 11.02
C LEU A 388 15.69 41.73 11.20
N VAL A 389 14.46 41.83 10.72
CA VAL A 389 13.50 40.69 10.74
C VAL A 389 13.42 39.92 9.41
N GLY A 390 14.37 40.17 8.50
CA GLY A 390 14.54 39.39 7.27
C GLY A 390 13.65 39.81 6.10
N TYR A 391 13.21 41.07 6.02
CA TYR A 391 12.51 41.61 4.86
C TYR A 391 13.38 42.62 4.12
N ASN A 392 13.55 42.42 2.80
CA ASN A 392 14.29 43.36 1.93
C ASN A 392 13.43 44.50 1.38
N ASN A 393 12.10 44.41 1.50
CA ASN A 393 11.18 45.41 0.98
C ASN A 393 10.26 45.97 2.07
N PRO A 394 10.46 47.24 2.50
CA PRO A 394 9.67 47.89 3.55
C PRO A 394 8.17 48.03 3.21
N GLN A 395 7.82 48.14 1.92
CA GLN A 395 6.42 48.25 1.52
C GLN A 395 5.71 46.89 1.70
N TYR A 396 6.35 45.82 1.26
CA TYR A 396 5.83 44.47 1.47
C TYR A 396 5.74 44.14 2.96
N PHE A 397 6.77 44.47 3.74
CA PHE A 397 6.74 44.31 5.21
C PHE A 397 5.54 45.03 5.83
N SER A 398 5.26 46.26 5.44
CA SER A 398 4.13 47.03 5.97
C SER A 398 2.77 46.39 5.68
N VAL A 399 2.60 45.83 4.50
CA VAL A 399 1.38 45.11 4.11
C VAL A 399 1.22 43.84 4.98
N VAL A 400 2.29 43.05 5.11
CA VAL A 400 2.29 41.82 5.89
C VAL A 400 2.06 42.14 7.38
N PHE A 401 2.74 43.11 7.94
CA PHE A 401 2.58 43.52 9.32
C PHE A 401 1.14 43.93 9.61
N LYS A 402 0.54 44.78 8.77
CA LYS A 402 -0.87 45.20 8.92
C LYS A 402 -1.84 44.01 8.83
N LYS A 403 -1.55 43.05 7.98
CA LYS A 403 -2.38 41.84 7.86
C LYS A 403 -2.41 40.98 9.14
N TYR A 404 -1.27 40.92 9.85
CA TYR A 404 -1.16 40.10 11.07
C TYR A 404 -1.55 40.84 12.35
N THR A 405 -1.27 42.15 12.45
CA THR A 405 -1.50 42.98 13.67
C THR A 405 -2.76 43.82 13.60
N GLY A 406 -3.33 44.02 12.40
CA GLY A 406 -4.45 44.95 12.15
C GLY A 406 -4.02 46.41 12.00
N LEU A 407 -2.78 46.77 12.31
CA LEU A 407 -2.23 48.16 12.24
C LEU A 407 -1.02 48.20 11.31
N SER A 408 -0.80 49.35 10.66
CA SER A 408 0.48 49.53 9.97
C SER A 408 1.63 49.66 11.01
N PRO A 409 2.89 49.38 10.62
CA PRO A 409 4.02 49.49 11.53
C PRO A 409 4.15 50.90 12.17
N GLN A 410 3.81 51.97 11.42
CA GLN A 410 3.82 53.35 11.94
C GLN A 410 2.71 53.59 12.97
N GLU A 411 1.47 53.15 12.67
CA GLU A 411 0.33 53.23 13.60
C GLU A 411 0.60 52.43 14.88
N TYR A 412 1.26 51.25 14.74
CA TYR A 412 1.61 50.42 15.89
C TYR A 412 2.65 51.10 16.77
N LYS A 413 3.71 51.73 16.19
CA LYS A 413 4.73 52.44 16.94
C LYS A 413 4.16 53.68 17.66
N GLN A 414 3.27 54.46 17.01
CA GLN A 414 2.57 55.61 17.63
C GLN A 414 1.67 55.21 18.81
N LYS A 415 1.18 54.00 18.87
CA LYS A 415 0.40 53.49 20.01
C LYS A 415 1.26 53.10 21.22
N LEU A 416 2.55 52.89 21.00
CA LEU A 416 3.51 52.50 22.05
C LEU A 416 4.11 53.72 22.75
N GLU A 417 4.09 54.88 22.06
CA GLU A 417 4.46 56.20 22.60
C GLU A 417 3.27 56.79 23.38
#